data_2dcdc1c91cd8d3ad776d11cf4f0c2e5f
#
_entry.id   2dcdc1c91cd8d3ad776d11cf4f0c2e5f
#
_cell.length_a   1.000
_cell.length_b   1.000
_cell.length_c   1.000
_cell.angle_alpha   90.00
_cell.angle_beta   90.00
_cell.angle_gamma   90.00
#
_symmetry.space_group_name_H-M   'P 1'
#
loop_
_entity.id
_entity.type
_entity.pdbx_description
1 polymer ?
#
loop_
_entity_poly.entity_id
_entity_poly.type
_entity_poly.pdbx_seq_one_letter_code
_entity_poly.pdbx_strand_id
1 'polypeptide(L)'
;MLLPVIVSSQIEDKYELETIKAQTIIARSNFYRTMKEEKNLAITLCQIKEEMEGKSLACVILQNKYEKAVTETEGKVIVWNKELKLVPYHELSAGQTRDGMEVFHNEDDSYLRSVHSLVDKNAKDYLNSVCINKNVLPERIEIKSRDSAGYVTEILADGKVLEGEAFRKGMGLTSSNFTIQKSGKEIRFLCRGKGHGLGFSQYGGNEMAKESANAKEILQYYFPEMDVLNIKSVNC
;
A
#
# COMPACT_ATOMS: atom_id res chain seq x y z
N MET A 1 -5.45 23.93 -3.59
CA MET A 1 -6.22 22.65 -3.58
C MET A 1 -5.26 21.56 -3.12
N LEU A 2 -5.49 20.91 -1.95
CA LEU A 2 -4.52 20.01 -1.30
C LEU A 2 -4.50 18.59 -1.92
N LEU A 3 -5.66 18.06 -2.29
CA LEU A 3 -5.79 16.65 -2.70
C LEU A 3 -4.95 16.26 -3.93
N PRO A 4 -4.82 17.06 -5.01
CA PRO A 4 -3.92 16.72 -6.11
C PRO A 4 -2.46 16.56 -5.67
N VAL A 5 -2.01 17.37 -4.70
CA VAL A 5 -0.65 17.29 -4.14
C VAL A 5 -0.48 15.99 -3.34
N ILE A 6 -1.45 15.62 -2.51
CA ILE A 6 -1.44 14.36 -1.77
C ILE A 6 -1.35 13.18 -2.76
N VAL A 7 -2.22 13.15 -3.78
CA VAL A 7 -2.25 12.05 -4.75
C VAL A 7 -0.94 11.95 -5.54
N SER A 8 -0.37 13.10 -5.96
CA SER A 8 0.91 13.11 -6.69
C SER A 8 2.10 12.58 -5.86
N SER A 9 2.02 12.66 -4.53
CA SER A 9 3.02 12.05 -3.65
C SER A 9 2.85 10.54 -3.46
N GLN A 10 1.68 10.01 -3.78
CA GLN A 10 1.31 8.61 -3.54
C GLN A 10 1.42 7.72 -4.78
N ILE A 11 1.21 8.30 -5.98
CA ILE A 11 1.22 7.55 -7.24
C ILE A 11 1.86 8.39 -8.36
N GLU A 12 2.64 7.75 -9.22
CA GLU A 12 3.31 8.41 -10.35
C GLU A 12 2.33 8.74 -11.50
N ASP A 13 2.62 9.79 -12.27
CA ASP A 13 1.80 10.25 -13.40
C ASP A 13 1.83 9.32 -14.62
N LYS A 14 2.80 8.40 -14.67
CA LYS A 14 2.91 7.36 -15.72
C LYS A 14 1.74 6.38 -15.73
N TYR A 15 1.01 6.27 -14.61
CA TYR A 15 -0.14 5.37 -14.49
C TYR A 15 -1.35 5.88 -15.29
N GLU A 16 -2.24 4.96 -15.69
CA GLU A 16 -3.49 5.28 -16.37
C GLU A 16 -4.39 6.18 -15.50
N LEU A 17 -5.22 7.02 -16.16
CA LEU A 17 -6.08 7.96 -15.45
C LEU A 17 -7.03 7.25 -14.48
N GLU A 18 -7.57 6.11 -14.84
CA GLU A 18 -8.50 5.36 -13.96
C GLU A 18 -7.79 4.82 -12.71
N THR A 19 -6.52 4.45 -12.80
CA THR A 19 -5.69 4.08 -11.65
C THR A 19 -5.46 5.27 -10.73
N ILE A 20 -5.15 6.43 -11.29
CA ILE A 20 -4.97 7.67 -10.51
C ILE A 20 -6.30 8.09 -9.87
N LYS A 21 -7.44 7.91 -10.54
CA LYS A 21 -8.77 8.13 -9.95
C LYS A 21 -9.04 7.18 -8.78
N ALA A 22 -8.69 5.89 -8.91
CA ALA A 22 -8.81 4.92 -7.81
C ALA A 22 -7.97 5.36 -6.60
N GLN A 23 -6.70 5.73 -6.83
CA GLN A 23 -5.83 6.27 -5.77
C GLN A 23 -6.38 7.58 -5.18
N THR A 24 -7.01 8.43 -5.99
CA THR A 24 -7.63 9.68 -5.53
C THR A 24 -8.79 9.43 -4.57
N ILE A 25 -9.64 8.42 -4.87
CA ILE A 25 -10.73 8.02 -3.99
C ILE A 25 -10.17 7.47 -2.67
N ILE A 26 -9.13 6.64 -2.71
CA ILE A 26 -8.42 6.13 -1.53
C ILE A 26 -7.87 7.30 -0.69
N ALA A 27 -7.10 8.19 -1.30
CA ALA A 27 -6.47 9.32 -0.63
C ALA A 27 -7.52 10.23 0.04
N ARG A 28 -8.63 10.51 -0.65
CA ARG A 28 -9.75 11.28 -0.10
C ARG A 28 -10.40 10.58 1.09
N SER A 29 -10.63 9.28 1.00
CA SER A 29 -11.23 8.49 2.10
C SER A 29 -10.35 8.50 3.35
N ASN A 30 -9.06 8.24 3.19
CA ASN A 30 -8.09 8.29 4.27
C ASN A 30 -7.99 9.71 4.88
N PHE A 31 -7.98 10.75 4.04
CA PHE A 31 -7.97 12.14 4.50
C PHE A 31 -9.19 12.47 5.39
N TYR A 32 -10.40 12.14 4.93
CA TYR A 32 -11.62 12.38 5.73
C TYR A 32 -11.65 11.51 6.99
N ARG A 33 -11.18 10.25 6.93
CA ARG A 33 -11.06 9.39 8.10
C ARG A 33 -10.17 10.04 9.17
N THR A 34 -8.96 10.45 8.79
CA THR A 34 -8.01 11.08 9.71
C THR A 34 -8.57 12.38 10.28
N MET A 35 -9.23 13.22 9.48
CA MET A 35 -9.89 14.44 9.97
C MET A 35 -10.98 14.14 10.99
N LYS A 36 -11.74 13.06 10.82
CA LYS A 36 -12.80 12.65 11.76
C LYS A 36 -12.20 12.16 13.10
N GLU A 37 -11.14 11.36 13.03
CA GLU A 37 -10.45 10.79 14.19
C GLU A 37 -9.73 11.87 15.00
N GLU A 38 -8.91 12.69 14.35
CA GLU A 38 -8.06 13.70 14.99
C GLU A 38 -8.82 14.97 15.42
N LYS A 39 -9.97 15.26 14.79
CA LYS A 39 -10.76 16.50 15.02
C LYS A 39 -9.93 17.78 14.92
N ASN A 40 -8.73 17.71 14.36
CA ASN A 40 -7.79 18.82 14.23
C ASN A 40 -7.10 18.79 12.85
N LEU A 41 -7.49 19.75 12.01
CA LEU A 41 -6.95 19.88 10.67
C LEU A 41 -5.41 20.05 10.65
N ALA A 42 -4.84 20.74 11.63
CA ALA A 42 -3.39 20.96 11.68
C ALA A 42 -2.63 19.64 11.91
N ILE A 43 -3.13 18.76 12.79
CA ILE A 43 -2.54 17.43 13.03
C ILE A 43 -2.64 16.59 11.77
N THR A 44 -3.81 16.56 11.13
CA THR A 44 -4.01 15.84 9.86
C THR A 44 -3.04 16.32 8.78
N LEU A 45 -2.82 17.63 8.67
CA LEU A 45 -1.87 18.19 7.70
C LEU A 45 -0.41 17.87 8.04
N CYS A 46 -0.05 17.81 9.32
CA CYS A 46 1.29 17.38 9.75
C CYS A 46 1.55 15.91 9.40
N GLN A 47 0.61 15.01 9.66
CA GLN A 47 0.72 13.59 9.30
C GLN A 47 0.88 13.39 7.80
N ILE A 48 0.07 14.09 6.99
CA ILE A 48 0.20 14.06 5.52
C ILE A 48 1.56 14.59 5.08
N LYS A 49 2.07 15.64 5.71
CA LYS A 49 3.39 16.19 5.41
C LYS A 49 4.50 15.18 5.72
N GLU A 50 4.42 14.48 6.84
CA GLU A 50 5.37 13.42 7.21
C GLU A 50 5.35 12.27 6.19
N GLU A 51 4.17 11.85 5.71
CA GLU A 51 4.03 10.86 4.63
C GLU A 51 4.64 11.34 3.31
N MET A 52 4.71 12.66 3.09
CA MET A 52 5.27 13.28 1.90
C MET A 52 6.78 13.57 2.03
N GLU A 53 7.38 13.51 3.23
CA GLU A 53 8.80 13.78 3.43
C GLU A 53 9.67 12.81 2.62
N GLY A 54 10.62 13.37 1.87
CA GLY A 54 11.49 12.62 0.94
C GLY A 54 10.95 12.47 -0.49
N LYS A 55 9.73 12.93 -0.78
CA LYS A 55 9.18 12.97 -2.14
C LYS A 55 9.27 14.40 -2.70
N SER A 56 9.93 14.55 -3.84
CA SER A 56 10.18 15.86 -4.45
C SER A 56 8.88 16.58 -4.80
N LEU A 57 8.75 17.84 -4.37
CA LEU A 57 7.73 18.81 -4.81
C LEU A 57 7.83 19.18 -6.31
N ALA A 58 8.78 18.63 -7.05
CA ALA A 58 8.91 18.81 -8.50
C ALA A 58 7.66 18.32 -9.27
N CYS A 59 6.76 17.58 -8.61
CA CYS A 59 5.46 17.15 -9.16
C CYS A 59 4.44 18.27 -9.36
N VAL A 60 4.70 19.48 -8.87
CA VAL A 60 3.75 20.61 -8.97
C VAL A 60 3.49 21.08 -10.40
N ILE A 61 4.33 20.69 -11.36
CA ILE A 61 4.23 21.16 -12.77
C ILE A 61 3.41 20.20 -13.66
N LEU A 62 3.15 18.96 -13.22
CA LEU A 62 2.39 17.94 -13.98
C LEU A 62 0.90 17.86 -13.55
N GLN A 63 0.33 18.99 -13.17
CA GLN A 63 -0.96 19.13 -12.48
C GLN A 63 -2.18 18.58 -13.24
N ASN A 64 -2.13 18.47 -14.57
CA ASN A 64 -3.35 18.23 -15.36
C ASN A 64 -4.01 16.86 -15.07
N LYS A 65 -3.24 15.78 -14.86
CA LYS A 65 -3.77 14.41 -14.67
C LYS A 65 -4.34 14.19 -13.27
N TYR A 66 -3.67 14.70 -12.24
CA TYR A 66 -4.13 14.62 -10.85
C TYR A 66 -5.33 15.53 -10.59
N GLU A 67 -5.32 16.74 -11.12
CA GLU A 67 -6.47 17.66 -11.04
C GLU A 67 -7.70 17.07 -11.75
N LYS A 68 -7.51 16.49 -12.93
CA LYS A 68 -8.56 15.78 -13.66
C LYS A 68 -9.11 14.61 -12.84
N ALA A 69 -8.24 13.78 -12.24
CA ALA A 69 -8.67 12.67 -11.40
C ALA A 69 -9.47 13.15 -10.18
N VAL A 70 -9.05 14.25 -9.53
CA VAL A 70 -9.75 14.84 -8.38
C VAL A 70 -11.13 15.36 -8.80
N THR A 71 -11.23 16.06 -9.93
CA THR A 71 -12.49 16.61 -10.44
C THR A 71 -13.46 15.51 -10.86
N GLU A 72 -13.00 14.50 -11.62
CA GLU A 72 -13.85 13.42 -12.10
C GLU A 72 -14.29 12.42 -11.00
N THR A 73 -13.64 12.48 -9.84
CA THR A 73 -13.99 11.69 -8.67
C THR A 73 -14.57 12.55 -7.53
N GLU A 74 -15.05 13.77 -7.82
CA GLU A 74 -15.53 14.68 -6.79
C GLU A 74 -16.55 14.02 -5.86
N GLY A 75 -16.33 14.18 -4.54
CA GLY A 75 -17.18 13.63 -3.49
C GLY A 75 -17.14 12.12 -3.33
N LYS A 76 -16.46 11.35 -4.20
CA LYS A 76 -16.39 9.90 -4.08
C LYS A 76 -15.40 9.48 -2.99
N VAL A 77 -15.86 8.59 -2.11
CA VAL A 77 -15.08 7.92 -1.05
C VAL A 77 -15.37 6.43 -1.06
N ILE A 78 -14.45 5.63 -0.54
CA ILE A 78 -14.67 4.20 -0.33
C ILE A 78 -14.90 3.96 1.16
N VAL A 79 -15.91 3.16 1.51
CA VAL A 79 -16.41 2.95 2.88
C VAL A 79 -16.76 1.49 3.12
N TRP A 80 -16.69 1.09 4.38
CA TRP A 80 -17.23 -0.19 4.86
C TRP A 80 -18.40 0.06 5.82
N ASN A 81 -19.55 -0.53 5.55
CA ASN A 81 -20.77 -0.32 6.33
C ASN A 81 -21.12 1.17 6.51
N LYS A 82 -20.93 1.99 5.47
CA LYS A 82 -21.11 3.44 5.47
C LYS A 82 -20.18 4.21 6.43
N GLU A 83 -19.10 3.59 6.87
CA GLU A 83 -18.06 4.22 7.69
C GLU A 83 -16.76 4.35 6.91
N LEU A 84 -16.04 5.46 7.17
CA LEU A 84 -14.69 5.63 6.68
C LEU A 84 -13.73 4.73 7.47
N LYS A 85 -13.08 3.81 6.81
CA LYS A 85 -12.04 2.93 7.37
C LYS A 85 -10.71 3.21 6.70
N LEU A 86 -9.62 2.65 7.25
CA LEU A 86 -8.31 2.70 6.61
C LEU A 86 -8.37 1.99 5.24
N VAL A 87 -7.92 2.67 4.20
CA VAL A 87 -7.84 2.11 2.84
C VAL A 87 -6.36 2.05 2.44
N PRO A 88 -5.67 0.94 2.71
CA PRO A 88 -4.25 0.81 2.42
C PRO A 88 -4.00 0.60 0.92
N TYR A 89 -2.82 1.01 0.48
CA TYR A 89 -2.33 0.81 -0.88
C TYR A 89 -0.82 0.59 -0.88
N HIS A 90 -0.32 -0.06 -1.91
CA HIS A 90 1.09 -0.33 -2.10
C HIS A 90 1.42 -0.34 -3.59
N GLU A 91 2.70 -0.24 -3.90
CA GLU A 91 3.14 -0.12 -5.29
C GLU A 91 2.96 -1.42 -6.08
N LEU A 92 3.34 -2.56 -5.47
CA LEU A 92 3.37 -3.86 -6.15
C LEU A 92 3.20 -5.01 -5.15
N SER A 93 2.20 -5.88 -5.33
CA SER A 93 2.03 -7.06 -4.48
C SER A 93 3.00 -8.20 -4.84
N ALA A 94 3.09 -9.21 -3.97
CA ALA A 94 3.81 -10.44 -4.27
C ALA A 94 3.00 -11.44 -5.16
N GLY A 95 1.93 -10.96 -5.79
CA GLY A 95 0.98 -11.73 -6.60
C GLY A 95 -0.34 -12.03 -5.89
N GLN A 96 -0.44 -11.63 -4.62
CA GLN A 96 -1.63 -11.69 -3.78
C GLN A 96 -1.51 -10.62 -2.71
N THR A 97 -2.63 -9.94 -2.39
CA THR A 97 -2.69 -8.99 -1.27
C THR A 97 -2.85 -9.73 0.05
N ARG A 98 -2.45 -9.10 1.15
CA ARG A 98 -2.58 -9.67 2.50
C ARG A 98 -4.00 -9.52 3.02
N ASP A 99 -4.41 -10.41 3.90
CA ASP A 99 -5.68 -10.33 4.64
C ASP A 99 -5.51 -9.45 5.89
N GLY A 100 -6.47 -8.53 6.11
CA GLY A 100 -6.40 -7.60 7.23
C GLY A 100 -6.52 -8.29 8.59
N MET A 101 -7.36 -9.31 8.71
CA MET A 101 -7.50 -10.07 9.97
C MET A 101 -6.20 -10.79 10.35
N GLU A 102 -5.49 -11.35 9.35
CA GLU A 102 -4.21 -12.01 9.61
C GLU A 102 -3.12 -11.01 10.03
N VAL A 103 -3.14 -9.79 9.46
CA VAL A 103 -2.11 -8.78 9.72
C VAL A 103 -2.34 -8.04 11.02
N PHE A 104 -3.57 -7.63 11.31
CA PHE A 104 -3.90 -6.80 12.46
C PHE A 104 -4.44 -7.59 13.66
N HIS A 105 -4.76 -8.89 13.47
CA HIS A 105 -5.36 -9.76 14.49
C HIS A 105 -6.65 -9.16 15.08
N ASN A 106 -7.45 -8.50 14.26
CA ASN A 106 -8.65 -7.77 14.64
C ASN A 106 -9.78 -8.02 13.63
N GLU A 107 -10.96 -8.41 14.12
CA GLU A 107 -12.15 -8.64 13.28
C GLU A 107 -12.66 -7.35 12.61
N ASP A 108 -12.39 -6.18 13.19
CA ASP A 108 -12.74 -4.88 12.61
C ASP A 108 -12.00 -4.59 11.29
N ASP A 109 -10.95 -5.35 10.98
CA ASP A 109 -10.17 -5.26 9.75
C ASP A 109 -10.55 -6.33 8.72
N SER A 110 -11.65 -7.06 8.95
CA SER A 110 -12.16 -8.13 8.06
C SER A 110 -12.57 -7.64 6.66
N TYR A 111 -12.77 -6.35 6.48
CA TYR A 111 -13.05 -5.73 5.18
C TYR A 111 -11.83 -5.70 4.23
N LEU A 112 -10.62 -5.87 4.77
CA LEU A 112 -9.38 -5.96 3.99
C LEU A 112 -9.14 -7.42 3.57
N ARG A 113 -9.92 -7.89 2.62
CA ARG A 113 -9.79 -9.25 2.09
C ARG A 113 -8.55 -9.40 1.22
N SER A 114 -7.91 -10.55 1.34
CA SER A 114 -6.86 -10.95 0.41
C SER A 114 -7.45 -11.22 -0.98
N VAL A 115 -6.83 -10.63 -2.02
CA VAL A 115 -7.22 -10.85 -3.42
C VAL A 115 -5.99 -11.22 -4.25
N HIS A 116 -6.20 -12.01 -5.31
CA HIS A 116 -5.13 -12.31 -6.25
C HIS A 116 -4.77 -11.08 -7.09
N SER A 117 -3.50 -10.85 -7.31
CA SER A 117 -2.98 -9.83 -8.22
C SER A 117 -1.81 -10.42 -9.01
N LEU A 118 -2.10 -11.52 -9.73
CA LEU A 118 -1.07 -12.33 -10.41
C LEU A 118 -0.31 -11.54 -11.47
N VAL A 119 -0.95 -10.54 -12.07
CA VAL A 119 -0.35 -9.65 -13.07
C VAL A 119 0.86 -8.89 -12.50
N ASP A 120 0.90 -8.66 -11.20
CA ASP A 120 2.01 -8.01 -10.49
C ASP A 120 3.34 -8.74 -10.71
N LYS A 121 3.29 -10.06 -10.92
CA LYS A 121 4.49 -10.88 -11.20
C LYS A 121 5.18 -10.54 -12.52
N ASN A 122 4.49 -9.84 -13.42
CA ASN A 122 5.02 -9.39 -14.71
C ASN A 122 5.74 -8.03 -14.61
N ALA A 123 5.66 -7.35 -13.46
CA ALA A 123 6.32 -6.08 -13.28
C ALA A 123 7.85 -6.24 -13.33
N LYS A 124 8.53 -5.31 -14.00
CA LYS A 124 9.99 -5.31 -14.11
C LYS A 124 10.69 -5.36 -12.74
N ASP A 125 10.12 -4.68 -11.75
CA ASP A 125 10.67 -4.56 -10.40
C ASP A 125 10.02 -5.55 -9.41
N TYR A 126 9.41 -6.63 -9.92
CA TYR A 126 8.78 -7.66 -9.07
C TYR A 126 9.78 -8.38 -8.17
N LEU A 127 10.96 -8.67 -8.70
CA LEU A 127 12.04 -9.28 -7.94
C LEU A 127 13.11 -8.25 -7.63
N ASN A 128 13.41 -8.09 -6.35
CA ASN A 128 14.47 -7.22 -5.87
C ASN A 128 15.35 -7.96 -4.86
N SER A 129 16.62 -7.65 -4.79
CA SER A 129 17.52 -8.29 -3.83
C SER A 129 18.38 -7.27 -3.10
N VAL A 130 18.48 -7.45 -1.79
CA VAL A 130 19.37 -6.69 -0.91
C VAL A 130 20.40 -7.65 -0.33
N CYS A 131 21.70 -7.35 -0.54
CA CYS A 131 22.81 -8.12 0.02
C CYS A 131 23.39 -7.36 1.21
N ILE A 132 23.52 -8.03 2.34
CA ILE A 132 24.00 -7.45 3.60
C ILE A 132 25.12 -8.30 4.15
N ASN A 133 26.21 -7.64 4.60
CA ASN A 133 27.34 -8.35 5.20
C ASN A 133 26.89 -9.05 6.50
N LYS A 134 27.28 -10.31 6.67
CA LYS A 134 26.94 -11.11 7.86
C LYS A 134 27.38 -10.47 9.18
N ASN A 135 28.47 -9.69 9.15
CA ASN A 135 29.01 -9.08 10.37
C ASN A 135 28.12 -8.01 11.01
N VAL A 136 27.13 -7.49 10.25
CA VAL A 136 26.17 -6.47 10.74
C VAL A 136 24.77 -7.07 10.98
N LEU A 137 24.65 -8.39 10.85
CA LEU A 137 23.41 -9.13 11.06
C LEU A 137 23.52 -10.03 12.28
N PRO A 138 22.39 -10.44 12.88
CA PRO A 138 22.36 -11.53 13.85
C PRO A 138 23.06 -12.78 13.31
N GLU A 139 23.75 -13.53 14.17
CA GLU A 139 24.43 -14.77 13.77
C GLU A 139 23.44 -15.82 13.24
N ARG A 140 22.29 -15.88 13.90
CA ARG A 140 21.19 -16.77 13.51
C ARG A 140 19.97 -15.94 13.15
N ILE A 141 19.58 -16.02 11.87
CA ILE A 141 18.39 -15.36 11.35
C ILE A 141 17.57 -16.37 10.56
N GLU A 142 16.30 -16.54 10.92
CA GLU A 142 15.37 -17.51 10.34
C GLU A 142 13.96 -16.92 10.24
N ILE A 143 13.26 -17.26 9.17
CA ILE A 143 11.84 -16.93 9.05
C ILE A 143 11.06 -17.87 9.95
N LYS A 144 10.33 -17.33 10.93
CA LYS A 144 9.53 -18.09 11.87
C LYS A 144 8.12 -18.37 11.34
N SER A 145 7.47 -17.35 10.76
CA SER A 145 6.11 -17.49 10.24
C SER A 145 5.85 -16.58 9.03
N ARG A 146 4.80 -16.93 8.28
CA ARG A 146 4.25 -16.18 7.15
C ARG A 146 2.74 -16.16 7.23
N ASP A 147 2.13 -15.12 6.65
CA ASP A 147 0.70 -15.11 6.40
C ASP A 147 0.32 -15.95 5.16
N SER A 148 -0.97 -16.06 4.89
CA SER A 148 -1.54 -16.82 3.76
C SER A 148 -1.10 -16.29 2.39
N ALA A 149 -0.74 -15.00 2.29
CA ALA A 149 -0.20 -14.37 1.08
C ALA A 149 1.32 -14.52 0.94
N GLY A 150 1.98 -15.20 1.91
CA GLY A 150 3.41 -15.52 1.89
C GLY A 150 4.32 -14.42 2.40
N TYR A 151 3.79 -13.35 2.97
CA TYR A 151 4.60 -12.30 3.61
C TYR A 151 5.08 -12.79 4.98
N VAL A 152 6.32 -12.48 5.32
CA VAL A 152 6.92 -12.82 6.62
C VAL A 152 6.22 -12.02 7.71
N THR A 153 5.65 -12.71 8.67
CA THR A 153 5.02 -12.11 9.85
C THR A 153 5.98 -12.06 11.03
N GLU A 154 6.81 -13.09 11.20
CA GLU A 154 7.79 -13.14 12.28
C GLU A 154 9.14 -13.69 11.81
N ILE A 155 10.21 -13.09 12.34
CA ILE A 155 11.60 -13.53 12.17
C ILE A 155 12.19 -13.85 13.53
N LEU A 156 12.93 -14.94 13.60
CA LEU A 156 13.78 -15.27 14.73
C LEU A 156 15.21 -14.78 14.47
N ALA A 157 15.71 -13.87 15.31
CA ALA A 157 17.03 -13.27 15.22
C ALA A 157 17.75 -13.42 16.58
N ASP A 158 18.76 -14.29 16.67
CA ASP A 158 19.49 -14.61 17.90
C ASP A 158 18.58 -14.87 19.11
N GLY A 159 17.53 -15.67 18.89
CA GLY A 159 16.55 -16.04 19.92
C GLY A 159 15.47 -14.98 20.21
N LYS A 160 15.52 -13.81 19.58
CA LYS A 160 14.48 -12.77 19.67
C LYS A 160 13.53 -12.85 18.48
N VAL A 161 12.24 -12.71 18.75
CA VAL A 161 11.21 -12.62 17.70
C VAL A 161 11.03 -11.17 17.32
N LEU A 162 11.13 -10.88 16.01
CA LEU A 162 10.91 -9.58 15.42
C LEU A 162 9.71 -9.64 14.48
N GLU A 163 8.93 -8.60 14.43
CA GLU A 163 7.82 -8.45 13.48
C GLU A 163 8.36 -8.22 12.06
N GLY A 164 7.74 -8.90 11.06
CA GLY A 164 8.24 -8.94 9.69
C GLY A 164 8.28 -7.58 8.98
N GLU A 165 7.26 -6.73 9.20
CA GLU A 165 7.21 -5.39 8.63
C GLU A 165 8.23 -4.43 9.28
N ALA A 166 8.44 -4.55 10.60
CA ALA A 166 9.47 -3.79 11.30
C ALA A 166 10.87 -4.20 10.79
N PHE A 167 11.10 -5.51 10.60
CA PHE A 167 12.33 -6.02 10.01
C PHE A 167 12.52 -5.50 8.58
N ARG A 168 11.49 -5.58 7.74
CA ARG A 168 11.51 -5.05 6.36
C ARG A 168 11.99 -3.59 6.34
N LYS A 169 11.36 -2.73 7.15
CA LYS A 169 11.68 -1.30 7.24
C LYS A 169 13.10 -1.06 7.73
N GLY A 170 13.49 -1.74 8.81
CA GLY A 170 14.83 -1.61 9.41
C GLY A 170 15.96 -2.05 8.50
N MET A 171 15.69 -3.02 7.61
CA MET A 171 16.67 -3.58 6.66
C MET A 171 16.60 -2.95 5.26
N GLY A 172 15.72 -1.98 5.02
CA GLY A 172 15.53 -1.36 3.71
C GLY A 172 15.04 -2.33 2.63
N LEU A 173 14.29 -3.38 3.01
CA LEU A 173 13.77 -4.35 2.04
C LEU A 173 12.53 -3.78 1.34
N THR A 174 12.38 -4.10 0.04
CA THR A 174 11.25 -3.62 -0.76
C THR A 174 9.91 -4.22 -0.32
N SER A 175 9.91 -5.48 0.16
CA SER A 175 8.72 -6.19 0.62
C SER A 175 9.06 -7.12 1.77
N SER A 176 8.10 -7.41 2.65
CA SER A 176 8.21 -8.50 3.64
C SER A 176 7.94 -9.89 3.04
N ASN A 177 7.56 -10.00 1.77
CA ASN A 177 7.57 -11.27 1.04
C ASN A 177 8.99 -11.53 0.50
N PHE A 178 9.86 -12.06 1.33
CA PHE A 178 11.25 -12.35 0.95
C PHE A 178 11.70 -13.76 1.35
N THR A 179 12.81 -14.19 0.74
CA THR A 179 13.57 -15.39 1.13
C THR A 179 14.98 -15.00 1.52
N ILE A 180 15.58 -15.78 2.42
CA ILE A 180 16.94 -15.58 2.93
C ILE A 180 17.87 -16.57 2.25
N GLN A 181 18.95 -16.09 1.65
CA GLN A 181 19.98 -16.90 0.99
C GLN A 181 21.34 -16.56 1.57
N LYS A 182 22.09 -17.56 2.01
CA LYS A 182 23.46 -17.39 2.51
C LYS A 182 24.43 -17.45 1.32
N SER A 183 25.20 -16.40 1.09
CA SER A 183 26.17 -16.30 0.00
C SER A 183 27.53 -15.83 0.54
N GLY A 184 28.46 -16.76 0.77
CA GLY A 184 29.79 -16.42 1.30
C GLY A 184 29.74 -15.60 2.58
N LYS A 185 30.24 -14.33 2.50
CA LYS A 185 30.26 -13.37 3.63
C LYS A 185 28.97 -12.52 3.73
N GLU A 186 28.00 -12.74 2.83
CA GLU A 186 26.77 -11.96 2.78
C GLU A 186 25.52 -12.82 2.99
N ILE A 187 24.46 -12.18 3.40
CA ILE A 187 23.09 -12.69 3.35
C ILE A 187 22.35 -11.88 2.30
N ARG A 188 21.75 -12.58 1.35
CA ARG A 188 20.89 -12.02 0.31
C ARG A 188 19.44 -12.20 0.71
N PHE A 189 18.70 -11.10 0.78
CA PHE A 189 17.25 -11.07 0.89
C PHE A 189 16.66 -10.91 -0.51
N LEU A 190 15.98 -11.93 -1.03
CA LEU A 190 15.30 -11.88 -2.31
C LEU A 190 13.83 -11.56 -2.06
N CYS A 191 13.43 -10.31 -2.34
CA CYS A 191 12.08 -9.78 -2.14
C CYS A 191 11.21 -9.95 -3.38
N ARG A 192 9.91 -10.21 -3.18
CA ARG A 192 8.86 -10.20 -4.19
C ARG A 192 7.89 -9.07 -3.91
N GLY A 193 7.64 -8.22 -4.93
CA GLY A 193 6.79 -7.05 -4.80
C GLY A 193 7.47 -5.87 -4.11
N LYS A 194 6.68 -4.80 -3.88
CA LYS A 194 7.14 -3.54 -3.29
C LYS A 194 6.03 -2.92 -2.45
N GLY A 195 6.28 -2.79 -1.15
CA GLY A 195 5.34 -2.31 -0.15
C GLY A 195 4.90 -3.38 0.84
N HIS A 196 3.88 -3.05 1.63
CA HIS A 196 3.36 -3.88 2.71
C HIS A 196 2.37 -4.97 2.27
N GLY A 197 1.87 -4.91 1.03
CA GLY A 197 0.98 -5.92 0.44
C GLY A 197 -0.49 -5.85 0.84
N LEU A 198 -0.93 -4.89 1.67
CA LEU A 198 -2.34 -4.72 2.05
C LEU A 198 -3.10 -3.86 1.04
N GLY A 199 -4.33 -4.24 0.73
CA GLY A 199 -5.29 -3.47 -0.05
C GLY A 199 -4.88 -3.28 -1.52
N PHE A 200 -4.91 -2.05 -2.02
CA PHE A 200 -4.76 -1.73 -3.44
C PHE A 200 -3.32 -1.87 -3.93
N SER A 201 -3.09 -2.74 -4.95
CA SER A 201 -1.84 -2.74 -5.72
C SER A 201 -1.94 -1.75 -6.86
N GLN A 202 -1.10 -0.70 -6.84
CA GLN A 202 -1.10 0.33 -7.87
C GLN A 202 -0.74 -0.23 -9.26
N TYR A 203 0.25 -1.13 -9.32
CA TYR A 203 0.61 -1.77 -10.58
C TYR A 203 -0.52 -2.66 -11.10
N GLY A 204 -1.08 -3.53 -10.27
CA GLY A 204 -2.18 -4.42 -10.68
C GLY A 204 -3.42 -3.65 -11.12
N GLY A 205 -3.80 -2.59 -10.40
CA GLY A 205 -4.88 -1.70 -10.82
C GLY A 205 -4.60 -0.98 -12.13
N ASN A 206 -3.32 -0.68 -12.43
CA ASN A 206 -2.93 -0.08 -13.69
C ASN A 206 -3.07 -1.05 -14.88
N GLU A 207 -2.72 -2.30 -14.69
CA GLU A 207 -2.95 -3.31 -15.71
C GLU A 207 -4.46 -3.51 -15.97
N MET A 208 -5.30 -3.50 -14.93
CA MET A 208 -6.76 -3.49 -15.08
C MET A 208 -7.25 -2.25 -15.86
N ALA A 209 -6.71 -1.06 -15.57
CA ALA A 209 -7.07 0.16 -16.28
C ALA A 209 -6.69 0.12 -17.77
N LYS A 210 -5.55 -0.47 -18.12
CA LYS A 210 -5.14 -0.72 -19.53
C LYS A 210 -6.11 -1.66 -20.25
N GLU A 211 -6.76 -2.57 -19.51
CA GLU A 211 -7.82 -3.45 -20.00
C GLU A 211 -9.22 -2.81 -19.93
N SER A 212 -9.27 -1.47 -19.78
CA SER A 212 -10.48 -0.64 -19.76
C SER A 212 -11.32 -0.70 -18.49
N ALA A 213 -10.81 -1.25 -17.39
CA ALA A 213 -11.48 -1.16 -16.10
C ALA A 213 -11.49 0.30 -15.59
N ASN A 214 -12.63 0.77 -15.12
CA ASN A 214 -12.74 2.08 -14.48
C ASN A 214 -12.34 2.04 -13.00
N ALA A 215 -12.14 3.22 -12.41
CA ALA A 215 -11.69 3.36 -11.02
C ALA A 215 -12.58 2.62 -10.00
N LYS A 216 -13.91 2.57 -10.23
CA LYS A 216 -14.83 1.87 -9.34
C LYS A 216 -14.63 0.35 -9.43
N GLU A 217 -14.48 -0.19 -10.62
CA GLU A 217 -14.22 -1.62 -10.85
C GLU A 217 -12.89 -2.05 -10.26
N ILE A 218 -11.84 -1.22 -10.41
CA ILE A 218 -10.53 -1.44 -9.78
C ILE A 218 -10.67 -1.50 -8.26
N LEU A 219 -11.33 -0.51 -7.65
CA LEU A 219 -11.52 -0.48 -6.21
C LEU A 219 -12.38 -1.64 -5.70
N GLN A 220 -13.43 -2.02 -6.43
CA GLN A 220 -14.29 -3.16 -6.07
C GLN A 220 -13.52 -4.49 -6.11
N TYR A 221 -12.54 -4.61 -7.02
CA TYR A 221 -11.66 -5.78 -7.08
C TYR A 221 -10.76 -5.91 -5.84
N TYR A 222 -10.08 -4.81 -5.47
CA TYR A 222 -9.14 -4.82 -4.34
C TYR A 222 -9.82 -4.72 -2.97
N PHE A 223 -11.04 -4.22 -2.92
CA PHE A 223 -11.83 -4.02 -1.71
C PHE A 223 -13.26 -4.57 -1.91
N PRO A 224 -13.42 -5.89 -2.05
CA PRO A 224 -14.72 -6.50 -2.38
C PRO A 224 -15.81 -6.27 -1.33
N GLU A 225 -15.44 -6.03 -0.08
CA GLU A 225 -16.37 -5.77 1.05
C GLU A 225 -16.69 -4.27 1.23
N MET A 226 -16.11 -3.39 0.39
CA MET A 226 -16.29 -1.94 0.52
C MET A 226 -17.06 -1.35 -0.65
N ASP A 227 -17.75 -0.24 -0.39
CA ASP A 227 -18.54 0.50 -1.38
C ASP A 227 -17.93 1.85 -1.71
N VAL A 228 -17.97 2.23 -3.00
CA VAL A 228 -17.66 3.59 -3.44
C VAL A 228 -18.96 4.41 -3.44
N LEU A 229 -19.05 5.34 -2.49
CA LEU A 229 -20.21 6.21 -2.28
C LEU A 229 -19.86 7.69 -2.40
N ASN A 230 -20.89 8.55 -2.42
CA ASN A 230 -20.67 9.99 -2.24
C ASN A 230 -20.53 10.30 -0.74
N ILE A 231 -19.56 11.15 -0.37
CA ILE A 231 -19.30 11.52 1.03
C ILE A 231 -20.54 12.10 1.74
N LYS A 232 -21.46 12.74 1.00
CA LYS A 232 -22.72 13.26 1.54
C LYS A 232 -23.67 12.17 2.06
N SER A 233 -23.47 10.92 1.63
CA SER A 233 -24.25 9.75 2.06
C SER A 233 -23.56 8.92 3.14
N VAL A 234 -22.43 9.39 3.64
CA VAL A 234 -21.63 8.71 4.67
C VAL A 234 -21.90 9.35 6.04
N ASN A 235 -21.97 8.56 7.09
CA ASN A 235 -22.09 9.05 8.46
C ASN A 235 -20.73 9.68 8.89
N CYS A 236 -20.64 11.02 8.71
CA CYS A 236 -19.49 11.81 9.12
C CYS A 236 -19.67 12.36 10.52
#